data_93615633e446b23176ad98c5ca674352
#
_entry.id   93615633e446b23176ad98c5ca674352
#
_cell.length_a   1.000
_cell.length_b   1.000
_cell.length_c   1.000
_cell.angle_alpha   90.00
_cell.angle_beta   90.00
_cell.angle_gamma   90.00
#
_symmetry.space_group_name_H-M   'P 1'
#
loop_
_entity.id
_entity.type
_entity.pdbx_description
1 polymer ?
#
loop_
_entity_poly.entity_id
_entity_poly.type
_entity_poly.pdbx_seq_one_letter_code
_entity_poly.pdbx_strand_id
1 'polypeptide(L)'
;MPGSVLDSFALIAYLRDEAGADKVENLLHKAATRHEPLHMTEINYAEVQYIIIRKNGLAGWEAAAASLVSLPITFHPVTRELADIAARFKASHRISLAGAFASALAKHRKCELVTGDSEFKTLERELKIVWLK
;
A
#
# COMPACT_ATOMS: atom_id res chain seq x y z
N MET A 1 14.70 -0.27 -11.92
CA MET A 1 13.30 0.20 -11.93
C MET A 1 12.83 0.45 -10.52
N PRO A 2 12.06 1.49 -10.28
CA PRO A 2 11.70 1.87 -8.91
C PRO A 2 10.70 0.97 -8.20
N GLY A 3 10.03 0.08 -8.85
CA GLY A 3 9.02 -0.75 -8.21
C GLY A 3 7.69 -0.04 -8.00
N SER A 4 6.90 -0.51 -7.04
CA SER A 4 5.58 0.04 -6.76
C SER A 4 5.33 0.10 -5.27
N VAL A 5 4.52 1.08 -4.84
CA VAL A 5 4.03 1.18 -3.47
C VAL A 5 2.61 0.63 -3.45
N LEU A 6 2.35 -0.29 -2.52
CA LEU A 6 0.98 -0.75 -2.24
C LEU A 6 0.41 0.10 -1.11
N ASP A 7 -0.83 0.57 -1.28
CA ASP A 7 -1.55 1.15 -0.16
C ASP A 7 -2.29 0.04 0.62
N SER A 8 -3.00 0.43 1.65
CA SER A 8 -3.74 -0.54 2.47
C SER A 8 -4.82 -1.26 1.67
N PHE A 9 -5.52 -0.53 0.77
CA PHE A 9 -6.56 -1.13 -0.07
C PHE A 9 -6.01 -2.30 -0.89
N ALA A 10 -4.85 -2.10 -1.52
CA ALA A 10 -4.26 -3.11 -2.40
C ALA A 10 -3.91 -4.40 -1.63
N LEU A 11 -3.28 -4.26 -0.48
CA LEU A 11 -2.89 -5.44 0.29
C LEU A 11 -4.11 -6.15 0.89
N ILE A 12 -5.10 -5.40 1.37
CA ILE A 12 -6.34 -5.99 1.88
C ILE A 12 -7.06 -6.77 0.77
N ALA A 13 -7.14 -6.19 -0.43
CA ALA A 13 -7.78 -6.87 -1.56
C ALA A 13 -7.12 -8.22 -1.83
N TYR A 14 -5.79 -8.26 -1.81
CA TYR A 14 -5.05 -9.49 -2.01
C TYR A 14 -5.29 -10.49 -0.88
N LEU A 15 -5.16 -10.05 0.37
CA LEU A 15 -5.28 -10.95 1.53
C LEU A 15 -6.69 -11.50 1.72
N ARG A 16 -7.71 -10.75 1.32
CA ARG A 16 -9.12 -11.15 1.45
C ARG A 16 -9.74 -11.62 0.14
N ASP A 17 -8.93 -11.75 -0.90
CA ASP A 17 -9.39 -12.19 -2.23
C ASP A 17 -10.57 -11.35 -2.73
N GLU A 18 -10.44 -10.04 -2.65
CA GLU A 18 -11.43 -9.09 -3.11
C GLU A 18 -11.13 -8.60 -4.53
N ALA A 19 -11.99 -7.76 -5.08
CA ALA A 19 -11.77 -7.21 -6.42
C ALA A 19 -10.41 -6.51 -6.52
N GLY A 20 -9.64 -6.87 -7.54
CA GLY A 20 -8.28 -6.36 -7.72
C GLY A 20 -7.18 -7.28 -7.23
N ALA A 21 -7.53 -8.35 -6.50
CA ALA A 21 -6.56 -9.30 -5.96
C ALA A 21 -5.64 -9.88 -7.05
N ASP A 22 -6.18 -10.17 -8.23
CA ASP A 22 -5.40 -10.76 -9.33
C ASP A 22 -4.28 -9.83 -9.80
N LYS A 23 -4.55 -8.53 -9.87
CA LYS A 23 -3.52 -7.56 -10.26
C LYS A 23 -2.42 -7.47 -9.21
N VAL A 24 -2.79 -7.49 -7.94
CA VAL A 24 -1.80 -7.47 -6.85
C VAL A 24 -0.97 -8.75 -6.88
N GLU A 25 -1.60 -9.90 -7.07
CA GLU A 25 -0.90 -11.17 -7.19
C GLU A 25 0.13 -11.14 -8.33
N ASN A 26 -0.24 -10.60 -9.49
CA ASN A 26 0.68 -10.46 -10.62
C ASN A 26 1.86 -9.57 -10.28
N LEU A 27 1.63 -8.46 -9.56
CA LEU A 27 2.69 -7.56 -9.12
C LEU A 27 3.64 -8.26 -8.14
N LEU A 28 3.08 -9.03 -7.20
CA LEU A 28 3.88 -9.80 -6.25
C LEU A 28 4.73 -10.85 -6.96
N HIS A 29 4.15 -11.54 -7.94
CA HIS A 29 4.88 -12.53 -8.72
C HIS A 29 6.05 -11.90 -9.48
N LYS A 30 5.81 -10.76 -10.14
CA LYS A 30 6.86 -10.04 -10.86
C LYS A 30 7.95 -9.55 -9.91
N ALA A 31 7.57 -9.07 -8.74
CA ALA A 31 8.52 -8.61 -7.73
C ALA A 31 9.43 -9.75 -7.29
N ALA A 32 8.85 -10.93 -7.06
CA ALA A 32 9.62 -12.11 -6.65
C ALA A 32 10.59 -12.57 -7.75
N THR A 33 10.11 -12.65 -9.00
CA THR A 33 10.95 -13.13 -10.11
C THR A 33 12.06 -12.17 -10.48
N ARG A 34 11.83 -10.86 -10.32
CA ARG A 34 12.81 -9.82 -10.66
C ARG A 34 13.69 -9.42 -9.49
N HIS A 35 13.44 -9.97 -8.30
CA HIS A 35 14.13 -9.56 -7.06
C HIS A 35 14.01 -8.05 -6.81
N GLU A 36 12.86 -7.47 -7.15
CA GLU A 36 12.53 -6.07 -6.92
C GLU A 36 11.30 -6.00 -6.03
N PRO A 37 11.46 -5.84 -4.70
CA PRO A 37 10.31 -5.88 -3.79
C PRO A 37 9.35 -4.72 -4.04
N LEU A 38 8.09 -4.95 -3.71
CA LEU A 38 7.10 -3.90 -3.58
C LEU A 38 7.33 -3.18 -2.25
N HIS A 39 6.74 -2.02 -2.10
CA HIS A 39 6.97 -1.17 -0.92
C HIS A 39 5.66 -0.82 -0.22
N MET A 40 5.69 -0.73 1.10
CA MET A 40 4.55 -0.31 1.91
C MET A 40 5.07 0.41 3.16
N THR A 41 4.32 1.41 3.62
CA THR A 41 4.67 2.06 4.89
C THR A 41 4.16 1.24 6.08
N GLU A 42 4.79 1.41 7.23
CA GLU A 42 4.31 0.79 8.47
C GLU A 42 2.94 1.35 8.91
N ILE A 43 2.61 2.58 8.51
CA ILE A 43 1.27 3.14 8.74
C ILE A 43 0.22 2.33 7.98
N ASN A 44 0.49 2.05 6.71
CA ASN A 44 -0.44 1.24 5.89
C ASN A 44 -0.51 -0.19 6.41
N TYR A 45 0.60 -0.74 6.87
CA TYR A 45 0.62 -2.07 7.50
C TYR A 45 -0.31 -2.10 8.73
N ALA A 46 -0.22 -1.08 9.60
CA ALA A 46 -1.09 -1.01 10.78
C ALA A 46 -2.57 -0.92 10.38
N GLU A 47 -2.87 -0.17 9.32
CA GLU A 47 -4.24 -0.08 8.82
C GLU A 47 -4.74 -1.43 8.31
N VAL A 48 -3.92 -2.14 7.56
CA VAL A 48 -4.27 -3.49 7.09
C VAL A 48 -4.58 -4.38 8.28
N GLN A 49 -3.73 -4.35 9.30
CA GLN A 49 -3.89 -5.19 10.48
C GLN A 49 -5.21 -4.92 11.20
N TYR A 50 -5.50 -3.64 11.52
CA TYR A 50 -6.71 -3.39 12.31
C TYR A 50 -7.99 -3.64 11.50
N ILE A 51 -7.97 -3.40 10.20
CA ILE A 51 -9.13 -3.68 9.36
C ILE A 51 -9.40 -5.20 9.32
N ILE A 52 -8.37 -6.00 9.14
CA ILE A 52 -8.54 -7.46 9.12
C ILE A 52 -8.99 -7.97 10.49
N ILE A 53 -8.43 -7.44 11.57
CA ILE A 53 -8.89 -7.82 12.92
C ILE A 53 -10.38 -7.51 13.10
N ARG A 54 -10.82 -6.34 12.67
CA ARG A 54 -12.24 -5.97 12.79
C ARG A 54 -13.15 -6.86 11.97
N LYS A 55 -12.72 -7.27 10.79
CA LYS A 55 -13.54 -8.08 9.88
C LYS A 55 -13.45 -9.57 10.13
N ASN A 56 -12.30 -10.07 10.51
CA ASN A 56 -12.01 -11.51 10.58
C ASN A 56 -11.46 -11.97 11.92
N GLY A 57 -11.34 -11.05 12.91
CA GLY A 57 -10.81 -11.37 14.23
C GLY A 57 -9.31 -11.57 14.27
N LEU A 58 -8.78 -11.81 15.48
CA LEU A 58 -7.33 -12.03 15.65
C LEU A 58 -6.85 -13.28 14.90
N ALA A 59 -7.64 -14.33 14.88
CA ALA A 59 -7.26 -15.55 14.16
C ALA A 59 -7.13 -15.28 12.65
N GLY A 60 -8.03 -14.46 12.09
CA GLY A 60 -7.94 -14.05 10.69
C GLY A 60 -6.69 -13.23 10.42
N TRP A 61 -6.33 -12.34 11.34
CA TRP A 61 -5.10 -11.57 11.20
C TRP A 61 -3.86 -12.48 11.30
N GLU A 62 -3.83 -13.42 12.22
CA GLU A 62 -2.69 -14.34 12.37
C GLU A 62 -2.46 -15.13 11.09
N ALA A 63 -3.53 -15.60 10.45
CA ALA A 63 -3.42 -16.30 9.16
C ALA A 63 -2.88 -15.39 8.07
N ALA A 64 -3.38 -14.15 8.01
CA ALA A 64 -2.90 -13.17 7.03
C ALA A 64 -1.44 -12.81 7.28
N ALA A 65 -1.06 -12.60 8.54
CA ALA A 65 0.32 -12.28 8.91
C ALA A 65 1.28 -13.40 8.49
N ALA A 66 0.87 -14.65 8.65
CA ALA A 66 1.68 -15.79 8.22
C ALA A 66 1.93 -15.75 6.70
N SER A 67 0.91 -15.36 5.93
CA SER A 67 1.05 -15.21 4.47
C SER A 67 2.02 -14.08 4.11
N LEU A 68 2.03 -12.99 4.89
CA LEU A 68 2.88 -11.84 4.59
C LEU A 68 4.37 -12.16 4.68
N VAL A 69 4.77 -13.11 5.53
CA VAL A 69 6.19 -13.42 5.75
C VAL A 69 6.91 -13.78 4.45
N SER A 70 6.24 -14.44 3.53
CA SER A 70 6.87 -14.90 2.28
C SER A 70 6.68 -13.94 1.10
N LEU A 71 5.96 -12.83 1.30
CA LEU A 71 5.71 -11.90 0.20
C LEU A 71 6.89 -10.94 -0.01
N PRO A 72 7.18 -10.60 -1.27
CA PRO A 72 8.29 -9.68 -1.58
C PRO A 72 7.88 -8.22 -1.37
N ILE A 73 7.62 -7.86 -0.13
CA ILE A 73 7.24 -6.50 0.27
C ILE A 73 8.24 -5.98 1.29
N THR A 74 8.79 -4.80 1.04
CA THR A 74 9.62 -4.10 2.00
C THR A 74 8.75 -3.10 2.76
N PHE A 75 8.68 -3.24 4.08
CA PHE A 75 7.95 -2.30 4.92
C PHE A 75 8.89 -1.20 5.40
N HIS A 76 8.47 0.05 5.20
CA HIS A 76 9.28 1.22 5.49
C HIS A 76 8.86 1.90 6.78
N PRO A 77 9.79 2.18 7.67
CA PRO A 77 9.47 2.88 8.90
C PRO A 77 9.02 4.32 8.62
N VAL A 78 8.28 4.89 9.56
CA VAL A 78 7.83 6.27 9.47
C VAL A 78 8.97 7.17 9.96
N THR A 79 9.55 7.91 9.02
CA THR A 79 10.60 8.89 9.33
C THR A 79 10.01 10.28 9.35
N ARG A 80 10.75 11.23 9.91
CA ARG A 80 10.36 12.64 9.90
C ARG A 80 10.23 13.13 8.45
N GLU A 81 11.15 12.74 7.59
CA GLU A 81 11.13 13.11 6.17
C GLU A 81 9.85 12.63 5.51
N LEU A 82 9.47 11.37 5.74
CA LEU A 82 8.24 10.82 5.17
C LEU A 82 7.02 11.53 5.74
N ALA A 83 7.02 11.84 7.03
CA ALA A 83 5.93 12.56 7.68
C ALA A 83 5.74 13.95 7.08
N ASP A 84 6.82 14.65 6.76
CA ASP A 84 6.75 15.98 6.15
C ASP A 84 6.08 15.92 4.78
N ILE A 85 6.42 14.93 3.97
CA ILE A 85 5.80 14.75 2.65
C ILE A 85 4.32 14.39 2.80
N ALA A 86 4.00 13.47 3.70
CA ALA A 86 2.63 13.05 3.95
C ALA A 86 1.76 14.21 4.43
N ALA A 87 2.29 15.04 5.31
CA ALA A 87 1.58 16.21 5.83
C ALA A 87 1.19 17.17 4.71
N ARG A 88 2.07 17.39 3.74
CA ARG A 88 1.78 18.26 2.60
C ARG A 88 0.69 17.69 1.73
N PHE A 89 0.72 16.39 1.44
CA PHE A 89 -0.37 15.74 0.70
C PHE A 89 -1.71 15.89 1.44
N LYS A 90 -1.71 15.63 2.74
CA LYS A 90 -2.93 15.70 3.54
C LYS A 90 -3.48 17.13 3.61
N ALA A 91 -2.60 18.13 3.70
CA ALA A 91 -3.02 19.53 3.76
C ALA A 91 -3.68 20.00 2.46
N SER A 92 -3.26 19.45 1.32
CA SER A 92 -3.70 19.90 0.00
C SER A 92 -4.81 19.05 -0.62
N HIS A 93 -5.09 17.87 -0.06
CA HIS A 93 -6.04 16.92 -0.65
C HIS A 93 -6.92 16.28 0.41
N ARG A 94 -8.12 15.86 -0.01
CA ARG A 94 -9.05 15.12 0.87
C ARG A 94 -8.72 13.64 0.81
N ILE A 95 -7.69 13.25 1.52
CA ILE A 95 -7.28 11.85 1.62
C ILE A 95 -7.10 11.47 3.09
N SER A 96 -7.16 10.17 3.38
CA SER A 96 -6.89 9.68 4.73
C SER A 96 -5.43 9.88 5.10
N LEU A 97 -5.12 9.84 6.38
CA LEU A 97 -3.73 9.93 6.83
C LEU A 97 -2.90 8.75 6.26
N ALA A 98 -3.45 7.54 6.30
CA ALA A 98 -2.76 6.39 5.74
C ALA A 98 -2.54 6.56 4.23
N GLY A 99 -3.54 7.10 3.51
CA GLY A 99 -3.39 7.42 2.09
C GLY A 99 -2.30 8.46 1.84
N ALA A 100 -2.19 9.47 2.71
CA ALA A 100 -1.14 10.47 2.61
C ALA A 100 0.24 9.84 2.77
N PHE A 101 0.40 8.87 3.69
CA PHE A 101 1.67 8.18 3.86
C PHE A 101 2.02 7.27 2.68
N ALA A 102 1.05 6.58 2.12
CA ALA A 102 1.29 5.79 0.90
C ALA A 102 1.75 6.69 -0.24
N SER A 103 1.09 7.83 -0.41
CA SER A 103 1.46 8.82 -1.42
C SER A 103 2.85 9.38 -1.19
N ALA A 104 3.20 9.65 0.07
CA ALA A 104 4.52 10.14 0.43
C ALA A 104 5.61 9.15 0.06
N LEU A 105 5.40 7.87 0.34
CA LEU A 105 6.38 6.85 0.00
C LEU A 105 6.56 6.74 -1.52
N ALA A 106 5.46 6.77 -2.28
CA ALA A 106 5.53 6.73 -3.73
C ALA A 106 6.31 7.92 -4.29
N LYS A 107 6.05 9.12 -3.78
CA LYS A 107 6.78 10.32 -4.20
C LYS A 107 8.26 10.25 -3.83
N HIS A 108 8.55 9.86 -2.60
CA HIS A 108 9.92 9.78 -2.09
C HIS A 108 10.76 8.78 -2.89
N ARG A 109 10.17 7.64 -3.23
CA ARG A 109 10.87 6.60 -3.98
C ARG A 109 10.74 6.76 -5.49
N LYS A 110 9.97 7.75 -5.95
CA LYS A 110 9.74 8.01 -7.38
C LYS A 110 9.18 6.78 -8.09
N CYS A 111 8.21 6.14 -7.46
CA CYS A 111 7.56 4.97 -8.03
C CYS A 111 6.04 5.14 -8.05
N GLU A 112 5.36 4.22 -8.72
CA GLU A 112 3.90 4.27 -8.85
C GLU A 112 3.22 3.79 -7.57
N LEU A 113 1.99 4.25 -7.37
CA LEU A 113 1.13 3.86 -6.26
C LEU A 113 0.04 2.93 -6.79
N VAL A 114 -0.10 1.77 -6.16
CA VAL A 114 -1.13 0.78 -6.54
C VAL A 114 -2.27 0.88 -5.54
N THR A 115 -3.46 1.19 -6.03
CA THR A 115 -4.64 1.35 -5.17
C THR A 115 -5.94 1.09 -5.94
N GLY A 116 -6.99 0.79 -5.21
CA GLY A 116 -8.36 0.77 -5.73
C GLY A 116 -9.26 1.81 -5.07
N ASP A 117 -8.69 2.64 -4.19
CA ASP A 117 -9.46 3.63 -3.43
C ASP A 117 -9.61 4.92 -4.23
N SER A 118 -10.87 5.31 -4.47
CA SER A 118 -11.18 6.50 -5.28
C SER A 118 -10.66 7.81 -4.69
N GLU A 119 -10.30 7.83 -3.39
CA GLU A 119 -9.75 9.07 -2.79
C GLU A 119 -8.49 9.55 -3.52
N PHE A 120 -7.76 8.65 -4.16
CA PHE A 120 -6.52 8.99 -4.86
C PHE A 120 -6.72 9.66 -6.22
N LYS A 121 -7.96 9.79 -6.70
CA LYS A 121 -8.22 10.48 -7.97
C LYS A 121 -7.70 11.92 -7.96
N THR A 122 -7.70 12.57 -6.80
CA THR A 122 -7.23 13.95 -6.68
C THR A 122 -5.70 14.05 -6.85
N LEU A 123 -5.00 12.92 -6.81
CA LEU A 123 -3.53 12.87 -6.89
C LEU A 123 -3.01 12.44 -8.26
N GLU A 124 -3.89 12.17 -9.22
CA GLU A 124 -3.47 11.63 -10.52
C GLU A 124 -2.50 12.54 -11.28
N ARG A 125 -2.51 13.84 -10.99
CA ARG A 125 -1.58 14.78 -11.63
C ARG A 125 -0.20 14.79 -10.97
N GLU A 126 -0.09 14.31 -9.74
CA GLU A 126 1.15 14.37 -8.97
C GLU A 126 1.84 13.03 -8.86
N LEU A 127 1.09 11.94 -8.94
CA LEU A 127 1.60 10.58 -8.81
C LEU A 127 1.07 9.71 -9.94
N LYS A 128 1.90 8.80 -10.39
CA LYS A 128 1.41 7.74 -11.27
C LYS A 128 0.66 6.72 -10.43
N ILE A 129 -0.60 6.51 -10.75
CA ILE A 129 -1.45 5.57 -10.03
C ILE A 129 -1.79 4.39 -10.92
N VAL A 130 -1.59 3.19 -10.37
CA VAL A 130 -2.03 1.95 -11.01
C VAL A 130 -3.32 1.54 -10.34
N TRP A 131 -4.42 1.66 -11.06
CA TRP A 131 -5.75 1.39 -10.54
C TRP A 131 -6.05 -0.10 -10.57
N LEU A 132 -6.57 -0.62 -9.46
CA LEU A 132 -6.98 -2.03 -9.35
C LEU A 132 -8.36 -2.30 -9.96
N LYS A 133 -9.13 -1.27 -10.20
CA LYS A 133 -10.44 -1.40 -10.83
C LYS A 133 -10.77 -0.22 -11.73
#